data_05d633179b93b9e0a4a5e852dd478080
#
_entry.id   05d633179b93b9e0a4a5e852dd478080
#
_cell.length_a   1.000
_cell.length_b   1.000
_cell.length_c   1.000
_cell.angle_alpha   90.00
_cell.angle_beta   90.00
_cell.angle_gamma   90.00
#
_symmetry.space_group_name_H-M   'P 1'
#
loop_
_entity.id
_entity.type
_entity.pdbx_description
1 polymer ?
#
loop_
_entity_poly.entity_id
_entity_poly.type
_entity_poly.pdbx_seq_one_letter_code
_entity_poly.pdbx_strand_id
1 'polypeptide(L)'
;LEARNDLARVDTTIFTKEQEIAYCNVQQRFWFDYDENQKGADKSMLRKVAYYRERLLALADPSSSLSRYVTVRKYIDEKNFAQADFINRHSLSRMDPASHDYANLAYFQARICESLNRREEMKNWFIRSAMADIKTATKDNASLFSLADALFKDGDYARAFKYSSFSLEDAIAFDAKLRQWQISAILPAVQKSYTDIQQTHQKKTRNMLVAMYVLVFLH
;
A
#
# COMPACT_ATOMS: atom_id res chain seq x y z
N LEU A 1 1.16 23.87 -2.90
CA LEU A 1 0.98 25.24 -2.38
C LEU A 1 -0.50 25.61 -2.30
N GLU A 2 -1.32 25.32 -3.31
CA GLU A 2 -2.75 25.65 -3.37
C GLU A 2 -3.53 24.99 -2.22
N ALA A 3 -3.46 23.67 -2.05
CA ALA A 3 -4.15 22.95 -0.96
C ALA A 3 -3.77 23.48 0.44
N ARG A 4 -2.55 23.93 0.66
CA ARG A 4 -2.14 24.56 1.92
C ARG A 4 -2.87 25.88 2.17
N ASN A 5 -3.00 26.69 1.12
CA ASN A 5 -3.69 27.98 1.19
C ASN A 5 -5.20 27.78 1.42
N ASP A 6 -5.78 26.79 0.79
CA ASP A 6 -7.20 26.46 0.95
C ASP A 6 -7.50 25.97 2.37
N LEU A 7 -6.67 25.07 2.90
CA LEU A 7 -6.79 24.60 4.30
C LEU A 7 -6.64 25.75 5.33
N ALA A 8 -5.83 26.77 5.01
CA ALA A 8 -5.63 27.92 5.90
C ALA A 8 -6.82 28.91 5.89
N ARG A 9 -7.69 28.84 4.87
CA ARG A 9 -8.88 29.71 4.72
C ARG A 9 -10.12 29.11 5.35
N VAL A 10 -10.08 27.87 5.80
CA VAL A 10 -11.24 27.21 6.38
C VAL A 10 -11.58 27.83 7.73
N ASP A 11 -12.79 28.37 7.86
CA ASP A 11 -13.31 28.87 9.14
C ASP A 11 -13.77 27.68 10.00
N THR A 12 -13.02 27.39 11.04
CA THR A 12 -13.28 26.27 11.96
C THR A 12 -14.16 26.65 13.14
N THR A 13 -14.53 27.94 13.30
CA THR A 13 -15.26 28.44 14.47
C THR A 13 -16.70 27.92 14.54
N ILE A 14 -17.29 27.57 13.42
CA ILE A 14 -18.68 27.11 13.27
C ILE A 14 -18.81 25.59 13.07
N PHE A 15 -17.73 24.85 13.19
CA PHE A 15 -17.75 23.41 12.93
C PHE A 15 -18.59 22.63 13.93
N THR A 16 -19.39 21.69 13.41
CA THR A 16 -19.92 20.59 14.23
C THR A 16 -18.78 19.64 14.61
N LYS A 17 -19.04 18.78 15.59
CA LYS A 17 -18.06 17.76 16.02
C LYS A 17 -17.60 16.87 14.85
N GLU A 18 -18.51 16.47 13.99
CA GLU A 18 -18.23 15.63 12.81
C GLU A 18 -17.37 16.38 11.79
N GLN A 19 -17.66 17.64 11.55
CA GLN A 19 -16.86 18.50 10.67
C GLN A 19 -15.44 18.71 11.22
N GLU A 20 -15.32 18.89 12.53
CA GLU A 20 -14.02 19.02 13.18
C GLU A 20 -13.19 17.72 13.07
N ILE A 21 -13.80 16.56 13.28
CA ILE A 21 -13.16 15.26 13.07
C ILE A 21 -12.67 15.12 11.62
N ALA A 22 -13.53 15.44 10.65
CA ALA A 22 -13.18 15.39 9.23
C ALA A 22 -12.02 16.35 8.90
N TYR A 23 -12.07 17.56 9.39
CA TYR A 23 -11.02 18.56 9.21
C TYR A 23 -9.68 18.09 9.82
N CYS A 24 -9.69 17.58 11.03
CA CYS A 24 -8.49 17.04 11.67
C CYS A 24 -7.92 15.85 10.88
N ASN A 25 -8.78 14.99 10.31
CA ASN A 25 -8.35 13.88 9.48
C ASN A 25 -7.68 14.36 8.19
N VAL A 26 -8.23 15.36 7.52
CA VAL A 26 -7.62 15.95 6.32
C VAL A 26 -6.29 16.61 6.66
N GLN A 27 -6.24 17.41 7.73
CA GLN A 27 -5.04 18.12 8.16
C GLN A 27 -3.89 17.16 8.50
N GLN A 28 -4.14 16.11 9.30
CA GLN A 28 -3.08 15.18 9.69
C GLN A 28 -2.53 14.40 8.48
N ARG A 29 -3.37 14.05 7.51
CA ARG A 29 -2.93 13.41 6.27
C ARG A 29 -2.14 14.36 5.39
N PHE A 30 -2.66 15.56 5.18
CA PHE A 30 -2.00 16.58 4.35
C PHE A 30 -0.58 16.89 4.85
N TRP A 31 -0.42 17.13 6.17
CA TRP A 31 0.89 17.47 6.72
C TRP A 31 1.85 16.28 6.71
N PHE A 32 1.35 15.06 6.86
CA PHE A 32 2.15 13.85 6.74
C PHE A 32 2.67 13.67 5.30
N ASP A 33 1.78 13.72 4.31
CA ASP A 33 2.14 13.58 2.89
C ASP A 33 3.07 14.73 2.44
N TYR A 34 2.86 15.92 2.98
CA TYR A 34 3.71 17.08 2.70
C TYR A 34 5.12 16.88 3.24
N ASP A 35 5.28 16.39 4.48
CA ASP A 35 6.58 16.10 5.10
C ASP A 35 7.33 14.99 4.34
N GLU A 36 6.64 13.90 3.98
CA GLU A 36 7.23 12.83 3.16
C GLU A 36 7.77 13.36 1.82
N ASN A 37 7.01 14.22 1.14
CA ASN A 37 7.45 14.82 -0.13
C ASN A 37 8.62 15.80 0.04
N GLN A 38 8.78 16.42 1.20
CA GLN A 38 9.92 17.27 1.56
C GLN A 38 11.09 16.49 2.19
N LYS A 39 11.02 15.16 2.21
CA LYS A 39 12.02 14.26 2.80
C LYS A 39 12.30 14.53 4.28
N GLY A 40 11.28 14.93 5.03
CA GLY A 40 11.39 15.21 6.47
C GLY A 40 12.25 16.43 6.81
N ALA A 41 12.32 17.41 5.90
CA ALA A 41 13.18 18.60 6.06
C ALA A 41 12.75 19.53 7.22
N ASP A 42 11.48 19.48 7.62
CA ASP A 42 10.93 20.38 8.65
C ASP A 42 10.13 19.64 9.73
N LYS A 43 10.76 19.46 10.89
CA LYS A 43 10.12 18.83 12.06
C LYS A 43 8.83 19.53 12.53
N SER A 44 8.55 20.77 12.06
CA SER A 44 7.31 21.46 12.39
C SER A 44 6.10 20.78 11.77
N MET A 45 6.26 20.11 10.65
CA MET A 45 5.19 19.36 9.97
C MET A 45 4.72 18.18 10.82
N LEU A 46 5.66 17.39 11.35
CA LEU A 46 5.33 16.25 12.23
C LEU A 46 4.62 16.71 13.52
N ARG A 47 4.92 17.89 14.04
CA ARG A 47 4.17 18.47 15.18
C ARG A 47 2.73 18.77 14.82
N LYS A 48 2.46 19.26 13.61
CA LYS A 48 1.09 19.48 13.13
C LYS A 48 0.35 18.14 12.93
N VAL A 49 1.02 17.13 12.37
CA VAL A 49 0.46 15.77 12.27
C VAL A 49 0.04 15.27 13.65
N ALA A 50 0.92 15.35 14.65
CA ALA A 50 0.63 14.92 16.02
C ALA A 50 -0.56 15.69 16.62
N TYR A 51 -0.56 17.01 16.51
CA TYR A 51 -1.63 17.88 17.03
C TYR A 51 -3.01 17.49 16.47
N TYR A 52 -3.14 17.42 15.14
CA TYR A 52 -4.43 17.09 14.53
C TYR A 52 -4.86 15.66 14.78
N ARG A 53 -3.91 14.74 14.89
CA ARG A 53 -4.17 13.34 15.21
C ARG A 53 -4.68 13.18 16.65
N GLU A 54 -4.06 13.81 17.61
CA GLU A 54 -4.49 13.77 19.01
C GLU A 54 -5.88 14.40 19.18
N ARG A 55 -6.12 15.55 18.52
CA ARG A 55 -7.43 16.20 18.53
C ARG A 55 -8.51 15.31 17.91
N LEU A 56 -8.22 14.66 16.76
CA LEU A 56 -9.13 13.71 16.13
C LEU A 56 -9.46 12.57 17.09
N LEU A 57 -8.45 11.96 17.70
CA LEU A 57 -8.66 10.82 18.62
C LEU A 57 -9.41 11.21 19.89
N ALA A 58 -9.28 12.45 20.34
CA ALA A 58 -10.05 12.97 21.47
C ALA A 58 -11.55 13.20 21.14
N LEU A 59 -11.85 13.51 19.89
CA LEU A 59 -13.21 13.80 19.43
C LEU A 59 -13.94 12.55 18.91
N ALA A 60 -13.23 11.69 18.19
CA ALA A 60 -13.84 10.53 17.53
C ALA A 60 -14.22 9.44 18.54
N ASP A 61 -15.24 8.65 18.19
CA ASP A 61 -15.58 7.44 18.94
C ASP A 61 -14.38 6.45 18.90
N PRO A 62 -13.86 6.03 20.06
CA PRO A 62 -12.76 5.06 20.13
C PRO A 62 -13.04 3.74 19.42
N SER A 63 -14.32 3.35 19.30
CA SER A 63 -14.76 2.13 18.62
C SER A 63 -14.92 2.31 17.11
N SER A 64 -14.80 3.54 16.57
CA SER A 64 -14.94 3.82 15.14
C SER A 64 -13.80 3.25 14.32
N SER A 65 -14.06 2.95 13.05
CA SER A 65 -13.04 2.55 12.08
C SER A 65 -11.95 3.61 11.93
N LEU A 66 -12.33 4.88 11.94
CA LEU A 66 -11.40 6.01 11.84
C LEU A 66 -10.43 6.03 13.03
N SER A 67 -10.93 5.89 14.27
CA SER A 67 -10.07 5.87 15.46
C SER A 67 -9.09 4.69 15.43
N ARG A 68 -9.54 3.50 15.04
CA ARG A 68 -8.66 2.33 14.88
C ARG A 68 -7.57 2.58 13.85
N TYR A 69 -7.95 3.08 12.67
CA TYR A 69 -7.03 3.41 11.58
C TYR A 69 -5.97 4.41 12.03
N VAL A 70 -6.40 5.52 12.64
CA VAL A 70 -5.50 6.59 13.08
C VAL A 70 -4.58 6.14 14.21
N THR A 71 -5.09 5.31 15.14
CA THR A 71 -4.29 4.76 16.24
C THR A 71 -3.19 3.81 15.72
N VAL A 72 -3.53 2.88 14.83
CA VAL A 72 -2.53 1.98 14.22
C VAL A 72 -1.49 2.78 13.47
N ARG A 73 -1.91 3.75 12.66
CA ARG A 73 -1.01 4.63 11.91
C ARG A 73 -0.07 5.41 12.84
N LYS A 74 -0.58 5.93 13.96
CA LYS A 74 0.25 6.61 14.98
C LYS A 74 1.41 5.74 15.44
N TYR A 75 1.14 4.49 15.84
CA TYR A 75 2.19 3.59 16.31
C TYR A 75 3.18 3.18 15.22
N ILE A 76 2.73 3.08 13.95
CA ILE A 76 3.63 2.85 12.82
C ILE A 76 4.60 4.02 12.64
N ASP A 77 4.08 5.25 12.65
CA ASP A 77 4.87 6.47 12.46
C ASP A 77 5.85 6.71 13.62
N GLU A 78 5.47 6.33 14.84
CA GLU A 78 6.31 6.32 16.04
C GLU A 78 7.30 5.15 16.07
N LYS A 79 7.30 4.27 15.05
CA LYS A 79 8.11 3.04 14.95
C LYS A 79 7.87 2.06 16.10
N ASN A 80 6.75 2.18 16.80
CA ASN A 80 6.33 1.23 17.83
C ASN A 80 5.58 0.06 17.20
N PHE A 81 6.30 -0.72 16.38
CA PHE A 81 5.71 -1.80 15.58
C PHE A 81 5.13 -2.94 16.42
N ALA A 82 5.63 -3.18 17.62
CA ALA A 82 5.08 -4.19 18.53
C ALA A 82 3.66 -3.83 18.98
N GLN A 83 3.44 -2.57 19.36
CA GLN A 83 2.14 -2.08 19.77
C GLN A 83 1.19 -1.97 18.57
N ALA A 84 1.70 -1.52 17.42
CA ALA A 84 0.93 -1.49 16.17
C ALA A 84 0.45 -2.90 15.78
N ASP A 85 1.33 -3.91 15.83
CA ASP A 85 1.01 -5.32 15.52
C ASP A 85 -0.10 -5.85 16.44
N PHE A 86 0.03 -5.64 17.75
CA PHE A 86 -0.95 -6.10 18.73
C PHE A 86 -2.34 -5.49 18.49
N ILE A 87 -2.43 -4.17 18.40
CA ILE A 87 -3.72 -3.46 18.24
C ILE A 87 -4.35 -3.79 16.89
N ASN A 88 -3.54 -3.82 15.83
CA ASN A 88 -4.05 -4.03 14.48
C ASN A 88 -4.59 -5.46 14.30
N ARG A 89 -3.88 -6.49 14.78
CA ARG A 89 -4.37 -7.89 14.76
C ARG A 89 -5.66 -8.05 15.54
N HIS A 90 -5.75 -7.43 16.72
CA HIS A 90 -6.97 -7.45 17.52
C HIS A 90 -8.14 -6.80 16.77
N SER A 91 -7.91 -5.71 16.06
CA SER A 91 -8.93 -5.08 15.22
C SER A 91 -9.35 -5.98 14.06
N LEU A 92 -8.39 -6.52 13.31
CA LEU A 92 -8.63 -7.39 12.16
C LEU A 92 -9.40 -8.66 12.50
N SER A 93 -9.18 -9.24 13.70
CA SER A 93 -9.87 -10.47 14.12
C SER A 93 -11.38 -10.32 14.33
N ARG A 94 -11.88 -9.09 14.38
CA ARG A 94 -13.27 -8.73 14.62
C ARG A 94 -13.96 -8.08 13.43
N MET A 95 -13.26 -7.96 12.30
CA MET A 95 -13.77 -7.28 11.10
C MET A 95 -14.16 -8.26 10.02
N ASP A 96 -15.13 -7.86 9.22
CA ASP A 96 -15.48 -8.58 8.00
C ASP A 96 -14.33 -8.49 6.98
N PRO A 97 -13.73 -9.63 6.54
CA PRO A 97 -12.69 -9.65 5.55
C PRO A 97 -13.10 -9.13 4.17
N ALA A 98 -14.39 -8.87 3.94
CA ALA A 98 -14.91 -8.29 2.71
C ALA A 98 -15.22 -6.79 2.85
N SER A 99 -14.71 -6.11 3.88
CA SER A 99 -14.92 -4.68 4.09
C SER A 99 -13.71 -3.85 3.64
N HIS A 100 -13.98 -2.60 3.24
CA HIS A 100 -12.93 -1.63 2.91
C HIS A 100 -12.03 -1.32 4.12
N ASP A 101 -12.61 -1.23 5.32
CA ASP A 101 -11.85 -0.99 6.55
C ASP A 101 -10.87 -2.14 6.84
N TYR A 102 -11.30 -3.38 6.59
CA TYR A 102 -10.40 -4.54 6.68
C TYR A 102 -9.24 -4.43 5.69
N ALA A 103 -9.51 -4.04 4.43
CA ALA A 103 -8.47 -3.87 3.43
C ALA A 103 -7.38 -2.89 3.90
N ASN A 104 -7.77 -1.74 4.44
CA ASN A 104 -6.86 -0.73 4.96
C ASN A 104 -6.01 -1.25 6.13
N LEU A 105 -6.63 -1.90 7.11
CA LEU A 105 -5.89 -2.43 8.26
C LEU A 105 -5.03 -3.64 7.90
N ALA A 106 -5.45 -4.47 6.94
CA ALA A 106 -4.64 -5.56 6.40
C ALA A 106 -3.40 -5.04 5.65
N TYR A 107 -3.53 -3.93 4.91
CA TYR A 107 -2.37 -3.24 4.33
C TYR A 107 -1.40 -2.77 5.41
N PHE A 108 -1.88 -2.13 6.47
CA PHE A 108 -1.03 -1.74 7.60
C PHE A 108 -0.37 -2.94 8.27
N GLN A 109 -1.10 -4.06 8.42
CA GLN A 109 -0.52 -5.27 8.98
C GLN A 109 0.65 -5.79 8.13
N ALA A 110 0.53 -5.72 6.81
CA ALA A 110 1.63 -6.06 5.91
C ALA A 110 2.84 -5.14 6.12
N ARG A 111 2.62 -3.82 6.23
CA ARG A 111 3.70 -2.83 6.47
C ARG A 111 4.37 -3.03 7.84
N ILE A 112 3.60 -3.38 8.87
CA ILE A 112 4.11 -3.73 10.20
C ILE A 112 4.99 -4.99 10.10
N CYS A 113 4.50 -6.04 9.42
CA CYS A 113 5.26 -7.27 9.21
C CYS A 113 6.56 -7.02 8.43
N GLU A 114 6.54 -6.14 7.44
CA GLU A 114 7.74 -5.71 6.70
C GLU A 114 8.77 -5.08 7.65
N SER A 115 8.33 -4.16 8.50
CA SER A 115 9.20 -3.49 9.48
C SER A 115 9.75 -4.44 10.55
N LEU A 116 9.02 -5.54 10.83
CA LEU A 116 9.43 -6.61 11.74
C LEU A 116 10.20 -7.74 11.04
N ASN A 117 10.57 -7.60 9.76
CA ASN A 117 11.24 -8.60 8.93
C ASN A 117 10.48 -9.95 8.81
N ARG A 118 9.16 -9.95 8.94
CA ARG A 118 8.29 -11.13 8.79
C ARG A 118 7.80 -11.26 7.34
N ARG A 119 8.71 -11.60 6.42
CA ARG A 119 8.49 -11.49 4.97
C ARG A 119 7.30 -12.31 4.45
N GLU A 120 7.16 -13.56 4.82
CA GLU A 120 6.04 -14.39 4.35
C GLU A 120 4.70 -13.91 4.89
N GLU A 121 4.68 -13.48 6.13
CA GLU A 121 3.49 -12.93 6.76
C GLU A 121 3.07 -11.59 6.11
N MET A 122 4.04 -10.74 5.77
CA MET A 122 3.85 -9.52 4.99
C MET A 122 3.13 -9.80 3.67
N LYS A 123 3.63 -10.76 2.86
CA LYS A 123 3.00 -11.12 1.58
C LYS A 123 1.57 -11.63 1.78
N ASN A 124 1.34 -12.47 2.78
CA ASN A 124 0.00 -12.97 3.09
C ASN A 124 -0.98 -11.83 3.46
N TRP A 125 -0.53 -10.81 4.19
CA TRP A 125 -1.37 -9.67 4.51
C TRP A 125 -1.62 -8.76 3.31
N PHE A 126 -0.64 -8.56 2.43
CA PHE A 126 -0.89 -7.86 1.15
C PHE A 126 -1.91 -8.61 0.29
N ILE A 127 -1.86 -9.95 0.24
CA ILE A 127 -2.86 -10.76 -0.47
C ILE A 127 -4.26 -10.54 0.13
N ARG A 128 -4.40 -10.60 1.45
CA ARG A 128 -5.70 -10.40 2.12
C ARG A 128 -6.25 -9.00 1.86
N SER A 129 -5.40 -7.98 1.92
CA SER A 129 -5.80 -6.60 1.64
C SER A 129 -6.24 -6.45 0.17
N ALA A 130 -5.45 -6.92 -0.79
CA ALA A 130 -5.80 -6.87 -2.20
C ALA A 130 -7.10 -7.63 -2.53
N MET A 131 -7.34 -8.78 -1.90
CA MET A 131 -8.60 -9.51 -2.05
C MET A 131 -9.80 -8.74 -1.49
N ALA A 132 -9.63 -8.04 -0.38
CA ALA A 132 -10.68 -7.19 0.18
C ALA A 132 -10.94 -5.96 -0.72
N ASP A 133 -9.91 -5.32 -1.26
CA ASP A 133 -10.05 -4.23 -2.24
C ASP A 133 -10.84 -4.68 -3.47
N ILE A 134 -10.53 -5.85 -4.02
CA ILE A 134 -11.27 -6.41 -5.17
C ILE A 134 -12.74 -6.66 -4.82
N LYS A 135 -13.03 -7.23 -3.65
CA LYS A 135 -14.40 -7.52 -3.20
C LYS A 135 -15.23 -6.25 -2.96
N THR A 136 -14.59 -5.18 -2.54
CA THR A 136 -15.24 -3.88 -2.29
C THR A 136 -15.21 -2.95 -3.50
N ALA A 137 -14.74 -3.43 -4.65
CA ALA A 137 -14.54 -2.64 -5.87
C ALA A 137 -13.67 -1.39 -5.64
N THR A 138 -12.77 -1.45 -4.65
CA THR A 138 -11.80 -0.39 -4.37
C THR A 138 -10.60 -0.56 -5.30
N LYS A 139 -10.32 0.44 -6.11
CA LYS A 139 -9.28 0.34 -7.15
C LYS A 139 -8.01 1.14 -6.85
N ASP A 140 -7.72 1.42 -5.59
CA ASP A 140 -6.42 2.00 -5.19
C ASP A 140 -5.25 1.02 -5.42
N ASN A 141 -5.49 -0.29 -5.28
CA ASN A 141 -4.53 -1.38 -5.56
C ASN A 141 -3.14 -1.21 -4.92
N ALA A 142 -3.04 -0.44 -3.83
CA ALA A 142 -1.78 -0.25 -3.10
C ALA A 142 -1.18 -1.58 -2.64
N SER A 143 -2.04 -2.48 -2.18
CA SER A 143 -1.67 -3.79 -1.67
C SER A 143 -1.17 -4.71 -2.76
N LEU A 144 -1.85 -4.73 -3.93
CA LEU A 144 -1.45 -5.55 -5.06
C LEU A 144 -0.12 -5.09 -5.65
N PHE A 145 0.10 -3.78 -5.73
CA PHE A 145 1.37 -3.21 -6.16
C PHE A 145 2.51 -3.53 -5.19
N SER A 146 2.28 -3.40 -3.88
CA SER A 146 3.27 -3.74 -2.86
C SER A 146 3.61 -5.25 -2.86
N LEU A 147 2.61 -6.10 -3.12
CA LEU A 147 2.82 -7.53 -3.33
C LEU A 147 3.68 -7.81 -4.58
N ALA A 148 3.41 -7.10 -5.68
CA ALA A 148 4.19 -7.23 -6.91
C ALA A 148 5.66 -6.86 -6.69
N ASP A 149 5.95 -5.78 -5.96
CA ASP A 149 7.31 -5.38 -5.60
C ASP A 149 8.01 -6.45 -4.72
N ALA A 150 7.29 -7.01 -3.75
CA ALA A 150 7.81 -8.10 -2.92
C ALA A 150 8.14 -9.35 -3.74
N LEU A 151 7.26 -9.73 -4.67
CA LEU A 151 7.47 -10.87 -5.57
C LEU A 151 8.63 -10.62 -6.54
N PHE A 152 8.79 -9.40 -7.04
CA PHE A 152 9.92 -9.02 -7.86
C PHE A 152 11.25 -9.21 -7.11
N LYS A 153 11.32 -8.78 -5.87
CA LYS A 153 12.49 -8.98 -4.99
C LYS A 153 12.75 -10.44 -4.64
N ASP A 154 11.73 -11.30 -4.71
CA ASP A 154 11.84 -12.76 -4.53
C ASP A 154 12.21 -13.51 -5.83
N GLY A 155 12.30 -12.81 -6.97
CA GLY A 155 12.59 -13.40 -8.28
C GLY A 155 11.37 -14.01 -8.98
N ASP A 156 10.16 -13.85 -8.43
CA ASP A 156 8.92 -14.25 -9.10
C ASP A 156 8.45 -13.18 -10.08
N TYR A 157 9.20 -13.05 -11.15
CA TYR A 157 8.98 -11.98 -12.14
C TYR A 157 7.67 -12.15 -12.91
N ALA A 158 7.16 -13.38 -13.04
CA ALA A 158 5.91 -13.62 -13.74
C ALA A 158 4.70 -13.03 -12.99
N ARG A 159 4.58 -13.34 -11.69
CA ARG A 159 3.52 -12.76 -10.86
C ARG A 159 3.75 -11.27 -10.62
N ALA A 160 4.99 -10.84 -10.42
CA ALA A 160 5.33 -9.43 -10.27
C ALA A 160 4.89 -8.61 -11.48
N PHE A 161 5.18 -9.06 -12.70
CA PHE A 161 4.75 -8.40 -13.93
C PHE A 161 3.24 -8.37 -14.06
N LYS A 162 2.57 -9.51 -13.87
CA LYS A 162 1.10 -9.60 -13.95
C LYS A 162 0.40 -8.63 -12.99
N TYR A 163 0.84 -8.59 -11.72
CA TYR A 163 0.19 -7.77 -10.70
C TYR A 163 0.52 -6.27 -10.86
N SER A 164 1.74 -5.92 -11.26
CA SER A 164 2.09 -4.54 -11.57
C SER A 164 1.30 -4.01 -12.76
N SER A 165 1.16 -4.80 -13.83
CA SER A 165 0.38 -4.40 -15.02
C SER A 165 -1.08 -4.19 -14.69
N PHE A 166 -1.70 -5.11 -13.95
CA PHE A 166 -3.08 -4.99 -13.51
C PHE A 166 -3.28 -3.74 -12.62
N SER A 167 -2.35 -3.50 -11.66
CA SER A 167 -2.42 -2.31 -10.81
C SER A 167 -2.28 -1.01 -11.61
N LEU A 168 -1.49 -1.01 -12.69
CA LEU A 168 -1.35 0.16 -13.57
C LEU A 168 -2.63 0.42 -14.37
N GLU A 169 -3.24 -0.63 -14.94
CA GLU A 169 -4.50 -0.53 -15.68
C GLU A 169 -5.61 0.08 -14.80
N ASP A 170 -5.75 -0.41 -13.57
CA ASP A 170 -6.71 0.15 -12.62
C ASP A 170 -6.37 1.60 -12.22
N ALA A 171 -5.09 1.91 -11.97
CA ALA A 171 -4.67 3.27 -11.64
C ALA A 171 -4.95 4.26 -12.78
N ILE A 172 -4.81 3.83 -14.03
CA ILE A 172 -5.16 4.63 -15.21
C ILE A 172 -6.68 4.82 -15.30
N ALA A 173 -7.46 3.74 -15.15
CA ALA A 173 -8.91 3.80 -15.23
C ALA A 173 -9.55 4.72 -14.17
N PHE A 174 -8.90 4.89 -13.02
CA PHE A 174 -9.36 5.72 -11.91
C PHE A 174 -8.65 7.07 -11.79
N ASP A 175 -7.81 7.43 -12.75
CA ASP A 175 -6.99 8.66 -12.73
C ASP A 175 -6.16 8.82 -11.44
N ALA A 176 -5.71 7.71 -10.87
CA ALA A 176 -4.88 7.67 -9.66
C ALA A 176 -3.42 8.05 -9.98
N LYS A 177 -3.16 9.33 -10.26
CA LYS A 177 -1.88 9.86 -10.80
C LYS A 177 -0.65 9.47 -9.99
N LEU A 178 -0.75 9.54 -8.66
CA LEU A 178 0.35 9.14 -7.78
C LEU A 178 0.70 7.65 -7.95
N ARG A 179 -0.33 6.80 -8.02
CA ARG A 179 -0.14 5.35 -8.19
C ARG A 179 0.43 5.03 -9.57
N GLN A 180 -0.07 5.67 -10.63
CA GLN A 180 0.49 5.54 -11.98
C GLN A 180 1.98 5.87 -11.99
N TRP A 181 2.38 6.97 -11.36
CA TRP A 181 3.78 7.37 -11.26
C TRP A 181 4.63 6.33 -10.52
N GLN A 182 4.16 5.85 -9.36
CA GLN A 182 4.87 4.84 -8.56
C GLN A 182 5.09 3.53 -9.33
N ILE A 183 4.05 3.04 -10.00
CA ILE A 183 4.12 1.79 -10.78
C ILE A 183 5.01 1.97 -12.01
N SER A 184 4.86 3.08 -12.72
CA SER A 184 5.65 3.38 -13.92
C SER A 184 7.15 3.47 -13.63
N ALA A 185 7.54 3.82 -12.42
CA ALA A 185 8.95 3.89 -12.03
C ALA A 185 9.62 2.50 -11.97
N ILE A 186 8.90 1.44 -11.61
CA ILE A 186 9.47 0.10 -11.45
C ILE A 186 9.08 -0.88 -12.56
N LEU A 187 7.96 -0.67 -13.24
CA LEU A 187 7.43 -1.59 -14.25
C LEU A 187 8.42 -1.94 -15.37
N PRO A 188 9.24 -1.03 -15.92
CA PRO A 188 10.23 -1.37 -16.94
C PRO A 188 11.26 -2.41 -16.46
N ALA A 189 11.70 -2.33 -15.19
CA ALA A 189 12.63 -3.29 -14.61
C ALA A 189 11.97 -4.67 -14.43
N VAL A 190 10.72 -4.68 -13.96
CA VAL A 190 9.92 -5.91 -13.80
C VAL A 190 9.69 -6.56 -15.16
N GLN A 191 9.29 -5.78 -16.17
CA GLN A 191 9.05 -6.26 -17.54
C GLN A 191 10.31 -6.83 -18.18
N LYS A 192 11.44 -6.14 -18.04
CA LYS A 192 12.73 -6.64 -18.55
C LYS A 192 13.08 -7.98 -17.93
N SER A 193 13.04 -8.11 -16.62
CA SER A 193 13.37 -9.36 -15.93
C SER A 193 12.44 -10.51 -16.33
N TYR A 194 11.15 -10.23 -16.50
CA TYR A 194 10.19 -11.20 -17.00
C TYR A 194 10.52 -11.67 -18.44
N THR A 195 10.80 -10.72 -19.33
CA THR A 195 11.16 -11.01 -20.72
C THR A 195 12.45 -11.82 -20.84
N ASP A 196 13.47 -11.48 -20.05
CA ASP A 196 14.76 -12.20 -20.04
C ASP A 196 14.58 -13.66 -19.62
N ILE A 197 13.74 -13.92 -18.63
CA ILE A 197 13.41 -15.30 -18.22
C ILE A 197 12.64 -16.04 -19.32
N GLN A 198 11.64 -15.41 -19.93
CA GLN A 198 10.87 -16.02 -21.02
C GLN A 198 11.79 -16.41 -22.20
N GLN A 199 12.69 -15.52 -22.59
CA GLN A 199 13.66 -15.81 -23.65
C GLN A 199 14.61 -16.96 -23.27
N THR A 200 15.05 -17.01 -22.02
CA THR A 200 15.90 -18.08 -21.51
C THR A 200 15.17 -19.43 -21.55
N HIS A 201 13.91 -19.48 -21.13
CA HIS A 201 13.09 -20.69 -21.21
C HIS A 201 12.87 -21.13 -22.66
N GLN A 202 12.55 -20.20 -23.56
CA GLN A 202 12.38 -20.51 -24.98
C GLN A 202 13.66 -21.05 -25.60
N LYS A 203 14.83 -20.48 -25.31
CA LYS A 203 16.13 -20.99 -25.77
C LYS A 203 16.40 -22.40 -25.24
N LYS A 204 16.15 -22.68 -23.96
CA LYS A 204 16.32 -24.02 -23.38
C LYS A 204 15.39 -25.05 -24.04
N THR A 205 14.11 -24.71 -24.21
CA THR A 205 13.11 -25.60 -24.86
C THR A 205 13.52 -25.87 -26.30
N ARG A 206 13.92 -24.87 -27.06
CA ARG A 206 14.41 -25.03 -28.42
C ARG A 206 15.64 -25.95 -28.50
N ASN A 207 16.62 -25.74 -27.63
CA ASN A 207 17.84 -26.56 -27.62
C ASN A 207 17.53 -28.02 -27.24
N MET A 208 16.60 -28.24 -26.32
CA MET A 208 16.14 -29.59 -25.95
C MET A 208 15.44 -30.29 -27.12
N LEU A 209 14.57 -29.55 -27.84
CA LEU A 209 13.92 -30.08 -29.03
C LEU A 209 14.94 -30.45 -30.13
N VAL A 210 15.91 -29.57 -30.39
CA VAL A 210 17.00 -29.85 -31.35
C VAL A 210 17.79 -31.12 -30.95
N ALA A 211 18.15 -31.23 -29.65
CA ALA A 211 18.83 -32.40 -29.15
C ALA A 211 18.00 -33.70 -29.33
N MET A 212 16.70 -33.64 -29.07
CA MET A 212 15.78 -34.79 -29.32
C MET A 212 15.72 -35.16 -30.79
N TYR A 213 15.62 -34.20 -31.70
CA TYR A 213 15.62 -34.47 -33.13
C TYR A 213 16.92 -35.13 -33.57
N VAL A 214 18.08 -34.63 -33.11
CA VAL A 214 19.39 -35.24 -33.43
C VAL A 214 19.45 -36.69 -32.95
N LEU A 215 18.97 -36.99 -31.74
CA LEU A 215 18.95 -38.36 -31.21
C LEU A 215 18.04 -39.29 -32.03
N VAL A 216 16.89 -38.81 -32.48
CA VAL A 216 15.97 -39.62 -33.32
C VAL A 216 16.55 -39.90 -34.71
N PHE A 217 17.32 -38.96 -35.29
CA PHE A 217 17.94 -39.16 -36.62
C PHE A 217 19.26 -39.96 -36.59
N LEU A 218 19.84 -40.16 -35.41
CA LEU A 218 21.05 -40.98 -35.23
C LEU A 218 20.74 -42.47 -34.91
N HIS A 219 19.47 -42.83 -34.73
CA HIS A 219 18.97 -44.22 -34.57
C HIS A 219 18.25 -44.68 -35.83
#